data_d188ca4f52dc4f6173df1697c67f1ec6
#
_entry.id   d188ca4f52dc4f6173df1697c67f1ec6
#
_cell.length_a   1.000
_cell.length_b   1.000
_cell.length_c   1.000
_cell.angle_alpha   90.00
_cell.angle_beta   90.00
_cell.angle_gamma   90.00
#
_symmetry.space_group_name_H-M   'P 1'
#
loop_
_entity.id
_entity.type
_entity.pdbx_description
1 polymer ?
#
loop_
_entity_poly.entity_id
_entity_poly.type
_entity_poly.pdbx_seq_one_letter_code
_entity_poly.pdbx_strand_id
1 'polypeptide(L)'
;MVVAGDFKNGITFDMDGAVFQVVEFQHVKPGKGAAFVRTKIKNVITGAVIERTFSPTDKFENAYIERKEMQYSYNDGDLYYFMDMETFDMLPLNSDKLPDSFKFVKEEMMCKIISYKGNVFGVEPPTFVELEVTQTDPGFAGNTATNTLKPATLETGAVIKGPLFISEGEVLKIDTRTGEYLSRA
;
A
#
# COMPACT_ATOMS: atom_id res chain seq x y z
N MET A 1 6.85 -9.50 -23.74
CA MET A 1 7.88 -8.44 -23.66
C MET A 1 7.25 -7.07 -23.87
N VAL A 2 7.74 -6.08 -23.17
CA VAL A 2 7.35 -4.67 -23.34
C VAL A 2 8.55 -3.88 -23.86
N VAL A 3 8.32 -2.97 -24.79
CA VAL A 3 9.35 -2.03 -25.24
C VAL A 3 9.16 -0.69 -24.55
N ALA A 4 10.28 0.02 -24.31
CA ALA A 4 10.22 1.31 -23.61
C ALA A 4 9.37 2.35 -24.36
N GLY A 5 9.28 2.25 -25.69
CA GLY A 5 8.39 3.09 -26.49
C GLY A 5 6.90 2.93 -26.18
N ASP A 6 6.51 1.83 -25.58
CA ASP A 6 5.12 1.53 -25.21
C ASP A 6 4.84 1.70 -23.69
N PHE A 7 5.78 2.28 -22.96
CA PHE A 7 5.61 2.50 -21.53
C PHE A 7 4.39 3.37 -21.23
N LYS A 8 3.64 2.94 -20.21
CA LYS A 8 2.52 3.68 -19.62
C LYS A 8 2.66 3.60 -18.10
N ASN A 9 2.09 4.56 -17.42
CA ASN A 9 2.07 4.54 -15.96
C ASN A 9 1.41 3.25 -15.45
N GLY A 10 2.04 2.62 -14.48
CA GLY A 10 1.56 1.37 -13.88
C GLY A 10 2.09 0.08 -14.54
N ILE A 11 2.72 0.16 -15.70
CA ILE A 11 3.35 -1.02 -16.32
C ILE A 11 4.48 -1.53 -15.42
N THR A 12 4.52 -2.84 -15.20
CA THR A 12 5.59 -3.51 -14.46
C THR A 12 6.45 -4.36 -15.41
N PHE A 13 7.76 -4.27 -15.21
CA PHE A 13 8.73 -4.99 -16.04
C PHE A 13 9.92 -5.46 -15.20
N ASP A 14 10.60 -6.49 -15.71
CA ASP A 14 11.83 -7.01 -15.10
C ASP A 14 13.03 -6.34 -15.76
N MET A 15 13.92 -5.80 -14.94
CA MET A 15 15.20 -5.27 -15.36
C MET A 15 16.27 -5.74 -14.36
N ASP A 16 17.24 -6.50 -14.87
CA ASP A 16 18.35 -7.05 -14.07
C ASP A 16 17.89 -7.86 -12.85
N GLY A 17 16.79 -8.58 -12.97
CA GLY A 17 16.23 -9.42 -11.91
C GLY A 17 15.38 -8.67 -10.87
N ALA A 18 15.21 -7.37 -11.03
CA ALA A 18 14.37 -6.56 -10.17
C ALA A 18 13.08 -6.14 -10.91
N VAL A 19 11.99 -6.03 -10.17
CA VAL A 19 10.70 -5.61 -10.71
C VAL A 19 10.56 -4.10 -10.53
N PHE A 20 10.33 -3.42 -11.63
CA PHE A 20 10.09 -1.98 -11.67
C PHE A 20 8.71 -1.66 -12.19
N GLN A 21 8.12 -0.61 -11.67
CA GLN A 21 6.86 -0.04 -12.14
C GLN A 21 7.10 1.35 -12.72
N VAL A 22 6.56 1.62 -13.88
CA VAL A 22 6.61 2.96 -14.47
C VAL A 22 5.68 3.89 -13.68
N VAL A 23 6.26 4.92 -13.08
CA VAL A 23 5.54 5.95 -12.32
C VAL A 23 5.22 7.14 -13.21
N GLU A 24 6.20 7.54 -14.01
CA GLU A 24 6.10 8.69 -14.92
C GLU A 24 6.97 8.45 -16.13
N PHE A 25 6.52 8.88 -17.29
CA PHE A 25 7.30 8.76 -18.53
C PHE A 25 7.10 9.96 -19.44
N GLN A 26 8.12 10.23 -20.25
CA GLN A 26 8.09 11.27 -21.27
C GLN A 26 8.85 10.82 -22.52
N HIS A 27 8.17 10.83 -23.66
CA HIS A 27 8.81 10.61 -24.95
C HIS A 27 9.43 11.91 -25.43
N VAL A 28 10.73 11.88 -25.73
CA VAL A 28 11.47 13.03 -26.22
C VAL A 28 12.01 12.74 -27.61
N LYS A 29 11.69 13.59 -28.57
CA LYS A 29 12.22 13.56 -29.92
C LYS A 29 13.02 14.84 -30.13
N PRO A 30 14.34 14.82 -29.87
CA PRO A 30 15.16 16.02 -30.10
C PRO A 30 15.25 16.34 -31.58
N GLY A 31 15.45 17.61 -31.93
CA GLY A 31 15.63 18.03 -33.30
C GLY A 31 16.93 17.50 -33.92
N LYS A 32 17.94 17.20 -33.11
CA LYS A 32 19.18 16.52 -33.47
C LYS A 32 19.42 15.39 -32.47
N GLY A 33 19.69 14.19 -32.97
CA GLY A 33 19.92 13.01 -32.14
C GLY A 33 18.79 12.02 -32.12
N ALA A 34 19.00 10.88 -31.44
CA ALA A 34 18.02 9.81 -31.34
C ALA A 34 16.92 10.14 -30.35
N ALA A 35 15.70 9.67 -30.64
CA ALA A 35 14.58 9.73 -29.68
C ALA A 35 14.90 8.90 -28.44
N PHE A 36 14.38 9.31 -27.28
CA PHE A 36 14.53 8.59 -26.03
C PHE A 36 13.27 8.72 -25.16
N VAL A 37 13.15 7.82 -24.19
CA VAL A 37 12.06 7.82 -23.20
C VAL A 37 12.68 8.10 -21.84
N ARG A 38 12.35 9.24 -21.26
CA ARG A 38 12.73 9.56 -19.88
C ARG A 38 11.67 9.01 -18.94
N THR A 39 12.06 8.20 -17.99
CA THR A 39 11.12 7.52 -17.09
C THR A 39 11.52 7.68 -15.63
N LYS A 40 10.52 7.79 -14.77
CA LYS A 40 10.66 7.50 -13.35
C LYS A 40 10.11 6.11 -13.12
N ILE A 41 10.91 5.26 -12.53
CA ILE A 41 10.56 3.88 -12.24
C ILE A 41 10.73 3.61 -10.75
N LYS A 42 9.81 2.83 -10.22
CA LYS A 42 9.82 2.43 -8.81
C LYS A 42 10.17 0.95 -8.71
N ASN A 43 11.20 0.64 -7.93
CA ASN A 43 11.45 -0.74 -7.54
C ASN A 43 10.32 -1.17 -6.58
N VAL A 44 9.49 -2.11 -7.00
CA VAL A 44 8.31 -2.51 -6.22
C VAL A 44 8.67 -3.26 -4.94
N ILE A 45 9.87 -3.84 -4.86
CA ILE A 45 10.35 -4.58 -3.70
C ILE A 45 10.94 -3.61 -2.66
N THR A 46 11.79 -2.69 -3.08
CA THR A 46 12.49 -1.77 -2.16
C THR A 46 11.75 -0.45 -1.96
N GLY A 47 10.84 -0.10 -2.87
CA GLY A 47 10.14 1.18 -2.87
C GLY A 47 10.96 2.34 -3.44
N ALA A 48 12.22 2.13 -3.80
CA ALA A 48 13.09 3.17 -4.32
C ALA A 48 12.62 3.65 -5.70
N VAL A 49 12.55 4.96 -5.89
CA VAL A 49 12.23 5.58 -7.17
C VAL A 49 13.52 6.12 -7.78
N ILE A 50 13.78 5.73 -9.03
CA ILE A 50 14.92 6.20 -9.80
C ILE A 50 14.47 6.78 -11.14
N GLU A 51 15.26 7.69 -11.67
CA GLU A 51 15.06 8.22 -13.02
C GLU A 51 15.99 7.51 -13.99
N ARG A 52 15.42 7.00 -15.08
CA ARG A 52 16.16 6.31 -16.13
C ARG A 52 15.72 6.78 -17.51
N THR A 53 16.68 6.82 -18.42
CA THR A 53 16.44 7.11 -19.84
C THR A 53 16.65 5.84 -20.64
N PHE A 54 15.66 5.50 -21.46
CA PHE A 54 15.70 4.31 -22.32
C PHE A 54 15.61 4.71 -23.80
N SER A 55 16.19 3.86 -24.66
CA SER A 55 15.85 3.90 -26.08
C SER A 55 14.41 3.37 -26.27
N PRO A 56 13.61 3.96 -27.17
CA PRO A 56 12.26 3.46 -27.43
C PRO A 56 12.21 1.99 -27.86
N THR A 57 13.32 1.46 -28.35
CA THR A 57 13.45 0.06 -28.79
C THR A 57 13.96 -0.88 -27.72
N ASP A 58 14.32 -0.39 -26.54
CA ASP A 58 14.74 -1.23 -25.42
C ASP A 58 13.61 -2.17 -25.01
N LYS A 59 13.94 -3.44 -24.85
CA LYS A 59 12.99 -4.50 -24.54
C LYS A 59 13.21 -5.03 -23.13
N PHE A 60 12.09 -5.27 -22.45
CA PHE A 60 12.10 -5.84 -21.11
C PHE A 60 11.06 -6.94 -21.02
N GLU A 61 11.29 -7.90 -20.15
CA GLU A 61 10.27 -8.88 -19.82
C GLU A 61 9.17 -8.26 -18.98
N ASN A 62 7.93 -8.63 -19.26
CA ASN A 62 6.81 -8.25 -18.40
C ASN A 62 6.96 -8.92 -17.04
N ALA A 63 6.77 -8.16 -15.98
CA ALA A 63 6.72 -8.70 -14.63
C ALA A 63 5.27 -8.79 -14.16
N TYR A 64 4.77 -10.02 -14.03
CA TYR A 64 3.42 -10.27 -13.53
C TYR A 64 3.47 -10.43 -12.01
N ILE A 65 2.90 -9.48 -11.32
CA ILE A 65 2.79 -9.51 -9.87
C ILE A 65 1.53 -10.29 -9.51
N GLU A 66 1.70 -11.33 -8.69
CA GLU A 66 0.60 -12.11 -8.16
C GLU A 66 0.09 -11.51 -6.86
N ARG A 67 -1.23 -11.44 -6.73
CA ARG A 67 -1.94 -11.01 -5.53
C ARG A 67 -2.86 -12.13 -5.08
N LYS A 68 -2.58 -12.68 -3.91
CA LYS A 68 -3.38 -13.75 -3.32
C LYS A 68 -4.02 -13.24 -2.02
N GLU A 69 -5.32 -13.41 -1.91
CA GLU A 69 -6.02 -13.08 -0.67
C GLU A 69 -5.73 -14.11 0.42
N MET A 70 -5.28 -13.63 1.56
CA MET A 70 -5.05 -14.44 2.76
C MET A 70 -5.56 -13.69 3.98
N GLN A 71 -6.04 -14.44 4.97
CA GLN A 71 -6.54 -13.87 6.21
C GLN A 71 -5.39 -13.60 7.17
N TYR A 72 -5.31 -12.39 7.72
CA TYR A 72 -4.40 -12.12 8.81
C TYR A 72 -4.87 -12.90 10.05
N SER A 73 -4.01 -13.74 10.60
CA SER A 73 -4.35 -14.61 11.71
C SER A 73 -3.87 -14.02 13.05
N TYR A 74 -2.56 -13.87 13.22
CA TYR A 74 -1.97 -13.33 14.45
C TYR A 74 -0.52 -12.94 14.22
N ASN A 75 0.10 -12.28 15.22
CA ASN A 75 1.55 -12.09 15.28
C ASN A 75 2.07 -12.60 16.63
N ASP A 76 3.32 -13.06 16.62
CA ASP A 76 4.00 -13.54 17.83
C ASP A 76 5.03 -12.55 18.38
N GLY A 77 5.02 -11.32 17.87
CA GLY A 77 5.98 -10.26 18.17
C GLY A 77 7.11 -10.14 17.14
N ASP A 78 7.47 -11.22 16.45
CA ASP A 78 8.51 -11.25 15.43
C ASP A 78 7.93 -11.43 14.02
N LEU A 79 6.99 -12.35 13.88
CA LEU A 79 6.37 -12.72 12.60
C LEU A 79 4.87 -12.47 12.62
N TYR A 80 4.38 -12.12 11.45
CA TYR A 80 2.96 -11.96 11.18
C TYR A 80 2.48 -13.11 10.33
N TYR A 81 1.43 -13.80 10.78
CA TYR A 81 0.93 -15.02 10.17
C TYR A 81 -0.34 -14.76 9.37
N PHE A 82 -0.31 -15.17 8.11
CA PHE A 82 -1.44 -15.09 7.20
C PHE A 82 -1.88 -16.50 6.80
N MET A 83 -3.18 -16.74 6.80
CA MET A 83 -3.74 -18.05 6.49
C MET A 83 -4.41 -18.05 5.12
N ASP A 84 -4.04 -19.03 4.30
CA ASP A 84 -4.77 -19.34 3.08
C ASP A 84 -6.09 -20.02 3.47
N MET A 85 -7.21 -19.37 3.13
CA MET A 85 -8.53 -19.88 3.52
C MET A 85 -8.97 -21.12 2.75
N GLU A 86 -8.29 -21.47 1.66
CA GLU A 86 -8.58 -22.68 0.88
C GLU A 86 -7.78 -23.88 1.40
N THR A 87 -6.48 -23.70 1.65
CA THR A 87 -5.58 -24.78 2.07
C THR A 87 -5.33 -24.82 3.57
N PHE A 88 -5.65 -23.74 4.30
CA PHE A 88 -5.34 -23.51 5.71
C PHE A 88 -3.84 -23.48 6.03
N ASP A 89 -3.01 -23.32 5.01
CA ASP A 89 -1.59 -23.12 5.20
C ASP A 89 -1.31 -21.74 5.79
N MET A 90 -0.32 -21.68 6.68
CA MET A 90 0.11 -20.45 7.33
C MET A 90 1.36 -19.91 6.65
N LEU A 91 1.34 -18.62 6.31
CA LEU A 91 2.49 -17.91 5.75
C LEU A 91 3.04 -16.93 6.78
N PRO A 92 4.26 -17.15 7.31
CA PRO A 92 4.91 -16.20 8.19
C PRO A 92 5.61 -15.12 7.39
N LEU A 93 5.42 -13.86 7.78
CA LEU A 93 6.08 -12.71 7.17
C LEU A 93 6.72 -11.81 8.23
N ASN A 94 7.89 -11.28 7.91
CA ASN A 94 8.55 -10.28 8.74
C ASN A 94 7.84 -8.93 8.61
N SER A 95 7.99 -8.08 9.63
CA SER A 95 7.40 -6.75 9.65
C SER A 95 7.87 -5.84 8.51
N ASP A 96 9.06 -6.09 7.94
CA ASP A 96 9.59 -5.34 6.80
C ASP A 96 8.79 -5.53 5.51
N LYS A 97 7.97 -6.58 5.42
CA LYS A 97 7.04 -6.84 4.31
C LYS A 97 5.71 -6.11 4.45
N LEU A 98 5.44 -5.52 5.61
CA LEU A 98 4.18 -4.87 5.91
C LEU A 98 4.27 -3.36 5.65
N PRO A 99 3.26 -2.75 4.99
CA PRO A 99 3.22 -1.30 4.84
C PRO A 99 2.80 -0.63 6.16
N ASP A 100 3.01 0.69 6.27
CA ASP A 100 2.56 1.46 7.43
C ASP A 100 1.05 1.37 7.64
N SER A 101 0.27 1.23 6.57
CA SER A 101 -1.17 1.05 6.63
C SER A 101 -1.62 -0.24 7.32
N PHE A 102 -0.70 -1.19 7.53
CA PHE A 102 -0.99 -2.44 8.24
C PHE A 102 -1.40 -2.19 9.70
N LYS A 103 -1.04 -1.06 10.28
CA LYS A 103 -1.47 -0.65 11.62
C LYS A 103 -3.01 -0.60 11.81
N PHE A 104 -3.76 -0.56 10.72
CA PHE A 104 -5.22 -0.58 10.72
C PHE A 104 -5.82 -1.98 10.58
N VAL A 105 -4.99 -3.01 10.38
CA VAL A 105 -5.44 -4.38 10.17
C VAL A 105 -5.55 -5.10 11.51
N LYS A 106 -6.71 -5.66 11.77
CA LYS A 106 -6.91 -6.56 12.91
C LYS A 106 -7.01 -8.01 12.45
N GLU A 107 -6.94 -8.93 13.41
CA GLU A 107 -7.10 -10.37 13.15
C GLU A 107 -8.40 -10.66 12.40
N GLU A 108 -8.37 -11.65 11.54
CA GLU A 108 -9.45 -12.11 10.67
C GLU A 108 -9.74 -11.23 9.44
N MET A 109 -9.06 -10.11 9.28
CA MET A 109 -9.17 -9.29 8.07
C MET A 109 -8.44 -9.94 6.90
N MET A 110 -9.05 -9.83 5.71
CA MET A 110 -8.44 -10.31 4.47
C MET A 110 -7.47 -9.28 3.91
N CYS A 111 -6.27 -9.74 3.60
CA CYS A 111 -5.24 -8.92 2.95
C CYS A 111 -4.79 -9.58 1.65
N LYS A 112 -4.19 -8.82 0.76
CA LYS A 112 -3.60 -9.36 -0.46
C LYS A 112 -2.10 -9.53 -0.26
N ILE A 113 -1.62 -10.75 -0.44
CA ILE A 113 -0.19 -11.06 -0.41
C ILE A 113 0.37 -10.86 -1.82
N ILE A 114 1.39 -10.03 -1.93
CA ILE A 114 1.98 -9.64 -3.20
C ILE A 114 3.27 -10.41 -3.41
N SER A 115 3.36 -11.13 -4.52
CA SER A 115 4.54 -11.94 -4.85
C SER A 115 4.92 -11.82 -6.31
N TYR A 116 6.19 -12.13 -6.59
CA TYR A 116 6.73 -12.25 -7.93
C TYR A 116 7.57 -13.52 -8.02
N LYS A 117 7.24 -14.39 -8.96
CA LYS A 117 7.91 -15.70 -9.14
C LYS A 117 8.04 -16.49 -7.82
N GLY A 118 6.97 -16.51 -7.03
CA GLY A 118 6.91 -17.22 -5.75
C GLY A 118 7.56 -16.50 -4.57
N ASN A 119 8.20 -15.34 -4.77
CA ASN A 119 8.81 -14.56 -3.71
C ASN A 119 7.85 -13.48 -3.23
N VAL A 120 7.42 -13.57 -1.98
CA VAL A 120 6.56 -12.57 -1.35
C VAL A 120 7.39 -11.34 -1.01
N PHE A 121 6.92 -10.16 -1.43
CA PHE A 121 7.60 -8.91 -1.14
C PHE A 121 6.73 -7.87 -0.44
N GLY A 122 5.44 -8.11 -0.30
CA GLY A 122 4.58 -7.15 0.37
C GLY A 122 3.18 -7.68 0.67
N VAL A 123 2.44 -6.86 1.40
CA VAL A 123 1.04 -7.11 1.77
C VAL A 123 0.25 -5.84 1.48
N GLU A 124 -0.90 -5.99 0.83
CA GLU A 124 -1.87 -4.90 0.66
C GLU A 124 -3.03 -5.10 1.63
N PRO A 125 -3.17 -4.23 2.64
CA PRO A 125 -4.34 -4.22 3.51
C PRO A 125 -5.62 -3.90 2.75
N PRO A 126 -6.82 -4.24 3.30
CA PRO A 126 -8.06 -3.75 2.72
C PRO A 126 -8.06 -2.22 2.66
N THR A 127 -8.62 -1.66 1.61
CA THR A 127 -8.67 -0.20 1.42
C THR A 127 -9.47 0.48 2.52
N PHE A 128 -10.58 -0.13 2.93
CA PHE A 128 -11.45 0.37 3.98
C PHE A 128 -11.57 -0.64 5.11
N VAL A 129 -11.50 -0.15 6.33
CA VAL A 129 -11.67 -0.96 7.53
C VAL A 129 -12.65 -0.30 8.47
N GLU A 130 -13.28 -1.12 9.31
CA GLU A 130 -14.16 -0.67 10.38
C GLU A 130 -13.51 -1.02 11.71
N LEU A 131 -13.18 0.01 12.50
CA LEU A 131 -12.46 -0.15 13.77
C LEU A 131 -13.14 0.62 14.87
N GLU A 132 -13.17 0.01 16.06
CA GLU A 132 -13.72 0.62 17.26
C GLU A 132 -12.74 1.59 17.90
N VAL A 133 -13.26 2.72 18.36
CA VAL A 133 -12.49 3.70 19.14
C VAL A 133 -12.36 3.19 20.58
N THR A 134 -11.13 2.97 21.01
CA THR A 134 -10.85 2.50 22.38
C THR A 134 -10.52 3.64 23.33
N GLN A 135 -9.99 4.75 22.83
CA GLN A 135 -9.65 5.93 23.62
C GLN A 135 -9.75 7.20 22.79
N THR A 136 -10.43 8.20 23.33
CA THR A 136 -10.46 9.54 22.77
C THR A 136 -10.83 10.53 23.87
N ASP A 137 -10.38 11.77 23.70
CA ASP A 137 -10.76 12.84 24.62
C ASP A 137 -12.15 13.38 24.31
N PRO A 138 -12.85 13.96 25.31
CA PRO A 138 -14.10 14.65 25.04
C PRO A 138 -13.87 15.80 24.06
N GLY A 139 -14.75 15.92 23.07
CA GLY A 139 -14.71 17.04 22.15
C GLY A 139 -15.34 18.27 22.78
N PHE A 140 -14.55 19.33 22.96
CA PHE A 140 -15.09 20.61 23.39
C PHE A 140 -15.33 21.51 22.19
N ALA A 141 -16.59 21.90 22.00
CA ALA A 141 -17.00 22.84 20.96
C ALA A 141 -16.66 24.30 21.31
N GLY A 142 -15.62 24.52 22.10
CA GLY A 142 -15.39 25.82 22.74
C GLY A 142 -14.64 26.87 21.94
N ASN A 143 -14.00 26.54 20.84
CA ASN A 143 -13.25 27.51 20.06
C ASN A 143 -13.30 27.18 18.57
N THR A 144 -14.17 27.74 17.91
CA THR A 144 -14.32 28.36 16.58
C THR A 144 -13.27 28.11 15.49
N ALA A 145 -12.35 27.17 15.62
CA ALA A 145 -11.60 26.73 14.46
C ALA A 145 -12.48 25.81 13.64
N THR A 146 -12.86 26.24 12.48
CA THR A 146 -13.42 25.39 11.43
C THR A 146 -12.43 24.26 11.18
N ASN A 147 -12.90 23.02 11.19
CA ASN A 147 -12.10 21.80 11.01
C ASN A 147 -11.25 21.37 12.22
N THR A 148 -11.76 21.54 13.41
CA THR A 148 -11.10 21.02 14.60
C THR A 148 -11.25 19.50 14.65
N LEU A 149 -10.13 18.81 14.68
CA LEU A 149 -10.06 17.37 14.81
C LEU A 149 -9.43 17.01 16.15
N LYS A 150 -9.73 15.83 16.66
CA LYS A 150 -9.10 15.29 17.86
C LYS A 150 -8.49 13.93 17.59
N PRO A 151 -7.44 13.53 18.33
CA PRO A 151 -6.88 12.19 18.22
C PRO A 151 -7.86 11.16 18.78
N ALA A 152 -7.97 10.02 18.11
CA ALA A 152 -8.73 8.87 18.54
C ALA A 152 -7.87 7.62 18.37
N THR A 153 -7.72 6.83 19.41
CA THR A 153 -7.02 5.55 19.39
C THR A 153 -8.01 4.45 19.03
N LEU A 154 -7.65 3.65 18.04
CA LEU A 154 -8.45 2.55 17.55
C LEU A 154 -8.06 1.22 18.23
N GLU A 155 -8.91 0.22 18.10
CA GLU A 155 -8.69 -1.12 18.70
C GLU A 155 -7.38 -1.79 18.27
N THR A 156 -6.83 -1.43 17.12
CA THR A 156 -5.52 -1.92 16.65
C THR A 156 -4.33 -1.19 17.27
N GLY A 157 -4.57 -0.15 18.07
CA GLY A 157 -3.54 0.73 18.60
C GLY A 157 -3.19 1.92 17.70
N ALA A 158 -3.71 1.96 16.48
CA ALA A 158 -3.50 3.07 15.57
C ALA A 158 -4.23 4.33 16.07
N VAL A 159 -3.62 5.48 15.88
CA VAL A 159 -4.20 6.78 16.24
C VAL A 159 -4.55 7.53 14.96
N ILE A 160 -5.79 8.01 14.89
CA ILE A 160 -6.26 8.86 13.79
C ILE A 160 -6.73 10.20 14.31
N LYS A 161 -6.91 11.14 13.41
CA LYS A 161 -7.60 12.40 13.70
C LYS A 161 -9.03 12.32 13.21
N GLY A 162 -9.97 12.44 14.12
CA GLY A 162 -11.39 12.37 13.82
C GLY A 162 -12.16 13.60 14.30
N PRO A 163 -13.42 13.73 13.89
CA PRO A 163 -14.29 14.81 14.33
C PRO A 163 -14.44 14.83 15.85
N LEU A 164 -14.77 16.00 16.41
CA LEU A 164 -14.93 16.18 17.86
C LEU A 164 -16.07 15.36 18.46
N PHE A 165 -17.08 14.99 17.67
CA PHE A 165 -18.27 14.24 18.13
C PHE A 165 -18.00 12.75 18.37
N ILE A 166 -16.85 12.23 17.96
CA ILE A 166 -16.53 10.80 18.12
C ILE A 166 -16.37 10.48 19.61
N SER A 167 -16.97 9.37 20.03
CA SER A 167 -16.88 8.84 21.40
C SER A 167 -16.26 7.46 21.43
N GLU A 168 -15.72 7.08 22.57
CA GLU A 168 -15.24 5.73 22.80
C GLU A 168 -16.38 4.71 22.60
N GLY A 169 -16.04 3.57 22.02
CA GLY A 169 -16.99 2.51 21.67
C GLY A 169 -17.66 2.66 20.31
N GLU A 170 -17.51 3.79 19.64
CA GLU A 170 -18.01 3.94 18.28
C GLU A 170 -17.12 3.20 17.28
N VAL A 171 -17.75 2.60 16.26
CA VAL A 171 -17.06 1.96 15.15
C VAL A 171 -16.96 2.94 13.99
N LEU A 172 -15.75 3.14 13.49
CA LEU A 172 -15.45 4.10 12.44
C LEU A 172 -14.98 3.41 11.17
N LYS A 173 -15.41 3.93 10.05
CA LYS A 173 -14.87 3.54 8.74
C LYS A 173 -13.66 4.40 8.40
N ILE A 174 -12.55 3.76 8.12
CA ILE A 174 -11.23 4.37 7.90
C ILE A 174 -10.71 3.98 6.51
N ASP A 175 -10.15 4.94 5.78
CA ASP A 175 -9.35 4.66 4.60
C ASP A 175 -7.92 4.35 5.03
N THR A 176 -7.49 3.10 4.85
CA THR A 176 -6.17 2.65 5.29
C THR A 176 -5.03 3.29 4.51
N ARG A 177 -5.28 3.75 3.29
CA ARG A 177 -4.26 4.37 2.44
C ARG A 177 -3.83 5.74 2.97
N THR A 178 -4.76 6.48 3.54
CA THR A 178 -4.55 7.85 4.03
C THR A 178 -4.60 7.95 5.55
N GLY A 179 -5.21 6.98 6.23
CA GLY A 179 -5.49 7.02 7.66
C GLY A 179 -6.63 7.96 8.02
N GLU A 180 -7.44 8.37 7.05
CA GLU A 180 -8.51 9.33 7.26
C GLU A 180 -9.80 8.67 7.70
N TYR A 181 -10.48 9.34 8.62
CA TYR A 181 -11.86 9.03 8.98
C TYR A 181 -12.79 9.35 7.80
N LEU A 182 -13.67 8.41 7.47
CA LEU A 182 -14.66 8.59 6.41
C LEU A 182 -16.07 8.79 6.98
N SER A 183 -16.49 7.91 7.86
CA SER A 183 -17.83 7.93 8.45
C SER A 183 -17.89 7.04 9.69
N ARG A 184 -18.98 7.14 10.43
CA ARG A 184 -19.38 6.10 11.37
C ARG A 184 -19.79 4.86 10.58
N ALA A 185 -19.43 3.70 11.09
CA ALA A 185 -19.82 2.43 10.48
C ALA A 185 -21.28 2.12 10.71
#